data_5e34306cfa7d34c924f6a0a90492a518
#
_entry.id   5e34306cfa7d34c924f6a0a90492a518
#
_cell.length_a   1.000
_cell.length_b   1.000
_cell.length_c   1.000
_cell.angle_alpha   90.00
_cell.angle_beta   90.00
_cell.angle_gamma   90.00
#
_symmetry.space_group_name_H-M   'P 1'
#
loop_
_entity.id
_entity.type
_entity.pdbx_description
1 polymer ?
#
loop_
_entity_poly.entity_id
_entity_poly.type
_entity_poly.pdbx_seq_one_letter_code
_entity_poly.pdbx_strand_id
1 'polypeptide(L)'
;MKNKIALVTGASSGIGWACALTLAKMGYDLIATGRRAERLEELRQALPEGVRFLPLIFDVRDQKEVDRLLTNLPSDWASIDVLVNNAGNAHGLDPIQTGSVADWDAMIDINVKGLLYVSKAIIPGMTQRNSGHIINIGSIAGKEVYPNGNVYCASKHAVDALTNGMRMDLNPFGIKVMGIHPGLVETEFSLVRFKGDSQRAGTVYKGYAPLLAQDIADIVEFALNRPPHVVLADVVILPTAQASATVINKKLTP
;
A
#
# COMPACT_ATOMS: atom_id res chain seq x y z
N MET A 1 -9.79 27.58 -0.47
CA MET A 1 -8.99 26.80 -1.46
C MET A 1 -9.58 25.40 -1.51
N LYS A 2 -9.62 24.75 -2.67
CA LYS A 2 -10.07 23.35 -2.77
C LYS A 2 -9.02 22.46 -2.11
N ASN A 3 -9.45 21.52 -1.25
CA ASN A 3 -8.53 20.58 -0.63
C ASN A 3 -7.87 19.70 -1.70
N LYS A 4 -6.65 19.26 -1.44
CA LYS A 4 -5.99 18.23 -2.24
C LYS A 4 -6.69 16.88 -2.05
N ILE A 5 -6.64 16.02 -3.04
CA ILE A 5 -7.30 14.73 -3.03
C ILE A 5 -6.26 13.61 -2.97
N ALA A 6 -6.45 12.70 -2.04
CA ALA A 6 -5.66 11.47 -1.95
C ALA A 6 -6.53 10.24 -2.23
N LEU A 7 -6.01 9.32 -3.05
CA LEU A 7 -6.58 8.00 -3.27
C LEU A 7 -5.73 6.95 -2.55
N VAL A 8 -6.37 6.15 -1.70
CA VAL A 8 -5.72 5.05 -0.97
C VAL A 8 -6.39 3.73 -1.32
N THR A 9 -5.61 2.79 -1.87
CA THR A 9 -6.13 1.45 -2.14
C THR A 9 -5.95 0.53 -0.94
N GLY A 10 -6.92 -0.39 -0.71
CA GLY A 10 -6.88 -1.28 0.44
C GLY A 10 -7.02 -0.55 1.78
N ALA A 11 -7.81 0.53 1.81
CA ALA A 11 -7.99 1.38 3.00
C ALA A 11 -8.89 0.77 4.08
N SER A 12 -9.41 -0.43 3.89
CA SER A 12 -10.33 -1.09 4.84
C SER A 12 -9.65 -1.70 6.07
N SER A 13 -8.31 -1.70 6.16
CA SER A 13 -7.56 -2.16 7.35
C SER A 13 -6.07 -1.78 7.27
N GLY A 14 -5.37 -2.00 8.40
CA GLY A 14 -3.91 -1.96 8.49
C GLY A 14 -3.27 -0.67 7.97
N ILE A 15 -2.23 -0.80 7.16
CA ILE A 15 -1.45 0.32 6.63
C ILE A 15 -2.32 1.29 5.82
N GLY A 16 -3.21 0.77 4.95
CA GLY A 16 -4.10 1.62 4.15
C GLY A 16 -5.06 2.46 4.99
N TRP A 17 -5.60 1.88 6.06
CA TRP A 17 -6.43 2.59 7.04
C TRP A 17 -5.65 3.72 7.73
N ALA A 18 -4.45 3.42 8.24
CA ALA A 18 -3.61 4.40 8.91
C ALA A 18 -3.19 5.53 7.96
N CYS A 19 -2.80 5.20 6.71
CA CYS A 19 -2.49 6.20 5.69
C CYS A 19 -3.70 7.10 5.39
N ALA A 20 -4.91 6.53 5.26
CA ALA A 20 -6.12 7.31 5.02
C ALA A 20 -6.41 8.29 6.16
N LEU A 21 -6.33 7.85 7.42
CA LEU A 21 -6.50 8.73 8.57
C LEU A 21 -5.44 9.83 8.65
N THR A 22 -4.18 9.49 8.40
CA THR A 22 -3.08 10.46 8.40
C THR A 22 -3.26 11.52 7.30
N LEU A 23 -3.60 11.10 6.07
CA LEU A 23 -3.88 12.03 4.97
C LEU A 23 -5.07 12.95 5.26
N ALA A 24 -6.13 12.41 5.88
CA ALA A 24 -7.28 13.22 6.32
C ALA A 24 -6.87 14.29 7.35
N LYS A 25 -6.06 13.93 8.35
CA LYS A 25 -5.51 14.88 9.34
C LYS A 25 -4.62 15.94 8.71
N MET A 26 -3.95 15.63 7.60
CA MET A 26 -3.17 16.58 6.79
C MET A 26 -4.06 17.49 5.92
N GLY A 27 -5.39 17.33 5.94
CA GLY A 27 -6.35 18.14 5.20
C GLY A 27 -6.62 17.67 3.76
N TYR A 28 -6.31 16.43 3.43
CA TYR A 28 -6.70 15.84 2.15
C TYR A 28 -8.16 15.37 2.19
N ASP A 29 -8.89 15.59 1.11
CA ASP A 29 -10.11 14.86 0.80
C ASP A 29 -9.74 13.46 0.34
N LEU A 30 -10.53 12.44 0.70
CA LEU A 30 -10.13 11.04 0.53
C LEU A 30 -11.02 10.29 -0.44
N ILE A 31 -10.38 9.59 -1.38
CA ILE A 31 -10.95 8.44 -2.08
C ILE A 31 -10.35 7.19 -1.45
N ALA A 32 -11.16 6.38 -0.80
CA ALA A 32 -10.73 5.15 -0.16
C ALA A 32 -11.32 3.94 -0.86
N THR A 33 -10.48 2.97 -1.25
CA THR A 33 -10.96 1.78 -1.92
C THR A 33 -10.75 0.51 -1.11
N GLY A 34 -11.66 -0.44 -1.27
CA GLY A 34 -11.59 -1.73 -0.61
C GLY A 34 -12.75 -2.62 -1.00
N ARG A 35 -12.72 -3.88 -0.58
CA ARG A 35 -13.79 -4.84 -0.86
C ARG A 35 -14.86 -4.86 0.22
N ARG A 36 -14.56 -4.37 1.42
CA ARG A 36 -15.42 -4.40 2.62
C ARG A 36 -16.08 -3.05 2.81
N ALA A 37 -17.34 -2.93 2.40
CA ALA A 37 -18.11 -1.69 2.47
C ALA A 37 -18.26 -1.19 3.91
N GLU A 38 -18.55 -2.11 4.83
CA GLU A 38 -18.71 -1.83 6.27
C GLU A 38 -17.45 -1.23 6.88
N ARG A 39 -16.27 -1.71 6.47
CA ARG A 39 -14.98 -1.19 6.96
C ARG A 39 -14.68 0.20 6.42
N LEU A 40 -15.08 0.50 5.17
CA LEU A 40 -14.94 1.84 4.62
C LEU A 40 -15.91 2.82 5.29
N GLU A 41 -17.09 2.36 5.71
CA GLU A 41 -18.01 3.17 6.49
C GLU A 41 -17.47 3.46 7.91
N GLU A 42 -16.86 2.48 8.56
CA GLU A 42 -16.15 2.70 9.84
C GLU A 42 -15.00 3.71 9.66
N LEU A 43 -14.24 3.61 8.56
CA LEU A 43 -13.21 4.61 8.25
C LEU A 43 -13.81 6.01 8.10
N ARG A 44 -14.94 6.15 7.39
CA ARG A 44 -15.64 7.43 7.24
C ARG A 44 -15.99 8.06 8.59
N GLN A 45 -16.48 7.24 9.53
CA GLN A 45 -16.85 7.71 10.88
C GLN A 45 -15.63 8.13 11.73
N ALA A 46 -14.43 7.60 11.40
CA ALA A 46 -13.19 7.93 12.11
C ALA A 46 -12.46 9.15 11.53
N LEU A 47 -12.94 9.72 10.41
CA LEU A 47 -12.30 10.87 9.76
C LEU A 47 -12.54 12.17 10.56
N PRO A 48 -11.60 13.12 10.51
CA PRO A 48 -11.83 14.46 11.05
C PRO A 48 -13.03 15.14 10.39
N GLU A 49 -13.69 16.02 11.14
CA GLU A 49 -14.79 16.83 10.63
C GLU A 49 -14.35 17.69 9.44
N GLY A 50 -15.21 17.82 8.44
CA GLY A 50 -14.96 18.63 7.24
C GLY A 50 -14.17 17.94 6.12
N VAL A 51 -13.64 16.74 6.33
CA VAL A 51 -12.99 15.94 5.27
C VAL A 51 -14.05 15.32 4.38
N ARG A 52 -13.99 15.59 3.08
CA ARG A 52 -14.84 14.90 2.10
C ARG A 52 -14.31 13.48 1.89
N PHE A 53 -15.25 12.53 1.74
CA PHE A 53 -14.92 11.12 1.63
C PHE A 53 -15.72 10.45 0.52
N LEU A 54 -15.02 9.77 -0.38
CA LEU A 54 -15.60 8.98 -1.46
C LEU A 54 -15.17 7.52 -1.33
N PRO A 55 -16.00 6.63 -0.77
CA PRO A 55 -15.72 5.21 -0.73
C PRO A 55 -15.97 4.59 -2.11
N LEU A 56 -15.04 3.77 -2.60
CA LEU A 56 -15.18 2.99 -3.82
C LEU A 56 -14.98 1.50 -3.50
N ILE A 57 -16.04 0.72 -3.69
CA ILE A 57 -16.05 -0.70 -3.32
C ILE A 57 -15.77 -1.52 -4.56
N PHE A 58 -14.55 -2.06 -4.67
CA PHE A 58 -14.14 -2.97 -5.74
C PHE A 58 -12.90 -3.76 -5.35
N ASP A 59 -12.61 -4.80 -6.14
CA ASP A 59 -11.36 -5.54 -6.07
C ASP A 59 -10.39 -4.98 -7.11
N VAL A 60 -9.19 -4.59 -6.69
CA VAL A 60 -8.15 -4.04 -7.60
C VAL A 60 -7.72 -5.04 -8.68
N ARG A 61 -8.03 -6.34 -8.52
CA ARG A 61 -7.78 -7.38 -9.51
C ARG A 61 -8.74 -7.34 -10.70
N ASP A 62 -9.90 -6.73 -10.52
CA ASP A 62 -10.87 -6.56 -11.60
C ASP A 62 -10.56 -5.28 -12.39
N GLN A 63 -9.82 -5.45 -13.49
CA GLN A 63 -9.43 -4.33 -14.35
C GLN A 63 -10.64 -3.54 -14.86
N LYS A 64 -11.75 -4.20 -15.19
CA LYS A 64 -12.93 -3.53 -15.73
C LYS A 64 -13.58 -2.61 -14.70
N GLU A 65 -13.70 -3.08 -13.46
CA GLU A 65 -14.24 -2.27 -12.37
C GLU A 65 -13.28 -1.12 -12.00
N VAL A 66 -11.96 -1.36 -11.98
CA VAL A 66 -10.96 -0.32 -11.78
C VAL A 66 -11.11 0.78 -12.84
N ASP A 67 -11.12 0.39 -14.12
CA ASP A 67 -11.28 1.34 -15.23
C ASP A 67 -12.63 2.08 -15.13
N ARG A 68 -13.74 1.37 -14.93
CA ARG A 68 -15.07 1.94 -14.82
C ARG A 68 -15.19 3.00 -13.72
N LEU A 69 -14.63 2.71 -12.53
CA LEU A 69 -14.78 3.58 -11.36
C LEU A 69 -13.77 4.73 -11.35
N LEU A 70 -12.51 4.46 -11.70
CA LEU A 70 -11.46 5.46 -11.55
C LEU A 70 -11.32 6.42 -12.75
N THR A 71 -11.78 6.01 -13.95
CA THR A 71 -11.80 6.92 -15.12
C THR A 71 -13.07 7.77 -15.19
N ASN A 72 -14.12 7.41 -14.45
CA ASN A 72 -15.41 8.12 -14.42
C ASN A 72 -15.70 8.76 -13.05
N LEU A 73 -14.67 9.20 -12.35
CA LEU A 73 -14.84 9.94 -11.10
C LEU A 73 -15.64 11.23 -11.33
N PRO A 74 -16.49 11.64 -10.37
CA PRO A 74 -17.10 12.97 -10.41
C PRO A 74 -16.04 14.06 -10.61
N SER A 75 -16.35 15.11 -11.35
CA SER A 75 -15.39 16.15 -11.77
C SER A 75 -14.68 16.84 -10.61
N ASP A 76 -15.33 16.90 -9.46
CA ASP A 76 -14.74 17.48 -8.22
C ASP A 76 -13.79 16.50 -7.50
N TRP A 77 -13.76 15.21 -7.90
CA TRP A 77 -12.88 14.17 -7.41
C TRP A 77 -11.78 13.75 -8.41
N ALA A 78 -11.86 14.19 -9.65
CA ALA A 78 -10.98 13.72 -10.73
C ALA A 78 -9.51 14.18 -10.60
N SER A 79 -9.25 15.25 -9.83
CA SER A 79 -7.90 15.82 -9.68
C SER A 79 -7.15 15.19 -8.50
N ILE A 80 -6.73 13.94 -8.63
CA ILE A 80 -6.03 13.21 -7.56
C ILE A 80 -4.59 13.70 -7.46
N ASP A 81 -4.20 14.22 -6.30
CA ASP A 81 -2.85 14.75 -6.00
C ASP A 81 -1.92 13.66 -5.46
N VAL A 82 -2.46 12.72 -4.69
CA VAL A 82 -1.69 11.61 -4.08
C VAL A 82 -2.36 10.29 -4.37
N LEU A 83 -1.57 9.31 -4.84
CA LEU A 83 -1.98 7.91 -4.96
C LEU A 83 -1.16 7.06 -4.01
N VAL A 84 -1.81 6.36 -3.08
CA VAL A 84 -1.19 5.34 -2.23
C VAL A 84 -1.64 3.96 -2.71
N ASN A 85 -0.78 3.28 -3.47
CA ASN A 85 -0.97 1.88 -3.86
C ASN A 85 -0.59 0.98 -2.68
N ASN A 86 -1.55 0.70 -1.82
CA ASN A 86 -1.36 -0.13 -0.64
C ASN A 86 -2.04 -1.50 -0.76
N ALA A 87 -3.09 -1.65 -1.57
CA ALA A 87 -3.76 -2.93 -1.74
C ALA A 87 -2.77 -4.04 -2.11
N GLY A 88 -2.69 -5.07 -1.27
CA GLY A 88 -1.78 -6.17 -1.45
C GLY A 88 -1.94 -7.21 -0.34
N ASN A 89 -1.48 -8.43 -0.60
CA ASN A 89 -1.51 -9.51 0.38
C ASN A 89 -0.41 -10.54 0.13
N ALA A 90 -0.34 -11.53 1.03
CA ALA A 90 0.36 -12.78 0.83
C ALA A 90 -0.59 -13.94 1.11
N HIS A 91 -0.36 -15.07 0.45
CA HIS A 91 -1.08 -16.32 0.66
C HIS A 91 -0.07 -17.47 0.79
N GLY A 92 -0.24 -18.26 1.84
CA GLY A 92 0.63 -19.40 2.13
C GLY A 92 2.07 -19.03 2.51
N LEU A 93 2.83 -20.04 2.83
CA LEU A 93 4.27 -19.99 3.12
C LEU A 93 4.83 -21.40 2.89
N ASP A 94 4.93 -21.78 1.63
CA ASP A 94 5.25 -23.15 1.23
C ASP A 94 6.45 -23.17 0.28
N PRO A 95 7.27 -24.24 0.30
CA PRO A 95 8.31 -24.45 -0.70
C PRO A 95 7.72 -24.45 -2.11
N ILE A 96 8.53 -24.07 -3.11
CA ILE A 96 8.06 -23.90 -4.49
C ILE A 96 7.43 -25.17 -5.08
N GLN A 97 7.93 -26.35 -4.70
CA GLN A 97 7.44 -27.65 -5.22
C GLN A 97 6.08 -28.07 -4.63
N THR A 98 5.62 -27.46 -3.54
CA THR A 98 4.36 -27.80 -2.86
C THR A 98 3.38 -26.62 -2.75
N GLY A 99 3.78 -25.45 -3.24
CA GLY A 99 2.96 -24.25 -3.17
C GLY A 99 1.70 -24.32 -4.03
N SER A 100 0.68 -23.60 -3.63
CA SER A 100 -0.61 -23.53 -4.32
C SER A 100 -0.55 -22.53 -5.48
N VAL A 101 -0.83 -22.98 -6.70
CA VAL A 101 -0.93 -22.10 -7.89
C VAL A 101 -1.99 -21.01 -7.69
N ALA A 102 -3.13 -21.33 -7.08
CA ALA A 102 -4.17 -20.35 -6.79
C ALA A 102 -3.69 -19.24 -5.83
N ASP A 103 -2.84 -19.58 -4.86
CA ASP A 103 -2.23 -18.60 -3.95
C ASP A 103 -1.21 -17.72 -4.72
N TRP A 104 -0.46 -18.30 -5.66
CA TRP A 104 0.48 -17.57 -6.50
C TRP A 104 -0.24 -16.59 -7.42
N ASP A 105 -1.28 -17.03 -8.13
CA ASP A 105 -2.10 -16.18 -8.98
C ASP A 105 -2.70 -15.03 -8.18
N ALA A 106 -3.27 -15.33 -6.99
CA ALA A 106 -3.85 -14.30 -6.13
C ALA A 106 -2.81 -13.24 -5.71
N MET A 107 -1.56 -13.63 -5.41
CA MET A 107 -0.49 -12.69 -5.06
C MET A 107 -0.04 -11.84 -6.25
N ILE A 108 0.14 -12.43 -7.43
CA ILE A 108 0.52 -11.68 -8.64
C ILE A 108 -0.61 -10.74 -9.07
N ASP A 109 -1.83 -11.22 -9.07
CA ASP A 109 -2.98 -10.42 -9.50
C ASP A 109 -3.19 -9.19 -8.61
N ILE A 110 -3.11 -9.33 -7.28
CA ILE A 110 -3.35 -8.18 -6.40
C ILE A 110 -2.13 -7.28 -6.26
N ASN A 111 -0.92 -7.86 -6.04
CA ASN A 111 0.28 -7.07 -5.72
C ASN A 111 0.87 -6.39 -6.95
N VAL A 112 0.76 -7.00 -8.13
CA VAL A 112 1.38 -6.53 -9.37
C VAL A 112 0.33 -5.95 -10.32
N LYS A 113 -0.61 -6.77 -10.78
CA LYS A 113 -1.60 -6.31 -11.77
C LYS A 113 -2.55 -5.26 -11.17
N GLY A 114 -3.02 -5.45 -9.93
CA GLY A 114 -3.89 -4.49 -9.26
C GLY A 114 -3.23 -3.12 -9.11
N LEU A 115 -1.96 -3.08 -8.72
CA LEU A 115 -1.18 -1.84 -8.66
C LEU A 115 -1.09 -1.18 -10.04
N LEU A 116 -0.80 -1.96 -11.09
CA LEU A 116 -0.71 -1.46 -12.47
C LEU A 116 -2.04 -0.91 -12.97
N TYR A 117 -3.16 -1.59 -12.73
CA TYR A 117 -4.48 -1.15 -13.18
C TYR A 117 -4.86 0.18 -12.56
N VAL A 118 -4.73 0.31 -11.24
CA VAL A 118 -5.01 1.57 -10.53
C VAL A 118 -4.07 2.69 -11.00
N SER A 119 -2.76 2.42 -11.10
CA SER A 119 -1.79 3.41 -11.56
C SER A 119 -2.09 3.88 -12.98
N LYS A 120 -2.42 2.97 -13.89
CA LYS A 120 -2.79 3.28 -15.28
C LYS A 120 -4.03 4.16 -15.37
N ALA A 121 -5.01 3.97 -14.49
CA ALA A 121 -6.22 4.79 -14.47
C ALA A 121 -5.95 6.22 -13.95
N ILE A 122 -5.00 6.41 -13.02
CA ILE A 122 -4.78 7.70 -12.34
C ILE A 122 -3.67 8.54 -12.99
N ILE A 123 -2.59 7.92 -13.46
CA ILE A 123 -1.40 8.61 -14.01
C ILE A 123 -1.74 9.60 -15.13
N PRO A 124 -2.63 9.32 -16.11
CA PRO A 124 -2.96 10.27 -17.17
C PRO A 124 -3.43 11.64 -16.64
N GLY A 125 -4.25 11.64 -15.58
CA GLY A 125 -4.69 12.89 -14.95
C GLY A 125 -3.53 13.64 -14.27
N MET A 126 -2.58 12.94 -13.66
CA MET A 126 -1.39 13.55 -13.06
C MET A 126 -0.46 14.12 -14.14
N THR A 127 -0.20 13.39 -15.22
CA THR A 127 0.68 13.86 -16.33
C THR A 127 0.10 15.08 -17.02
N GLN A 128 -1.22 15.11 -17.24
CA GLN A 128 -1.89 16.27 -17.84
C GLN A 128 -1.71 17.55 -16.99
N ARG A 129 -1.64 17.40 -15.67
CA ARG A 129 -1.46 18.54 -14.74
C ARG A 129 0.00 18.82 -14.40
N ASN A 130 0.95 17.97 -14.84
CA ASN A 130 2.35 17.99 -14.43
C ASN A 130 2.51 18.04 -12.89
N SER A 131 1.70 17.27 -12.19
CA SER A 131 1.67 17.28 -10.72
C SER A 131 1.07 15.98 -10.18
N GLY A 132 1.73 15.39 -9.18
CA GLY A 132 1.27 14.19 -8.49
C GLY A 132 2.33 13.59 -7.59
N HIS A 133 1.88 12.75 -6.66
CA HIS A 133 2.77 11.93 -5.82
C HIS A 133 2.22 10.52 -5.72
N ILE A 134 2.98 9.54 -6.19
CA ILE A 134 2.63 8.12 -6.14
C ILE A 134 3.48 7.46 -5.07
N ILE A 135 2.84 6.74 -4.15
CA ILE A 135 3.46 6.00 -3.06
C ILE A 135 3.05 4.54 -3.19
N ASN A 136 4.01 3.67 -3.46
CA ASN A 136 3.79 2.24 -3.57
C ASN A 136 4.24 1.53 -2.29
N ILE A 137 3.35 0.78 -1.65
CA ILE A 137 3.69 -0.01 -0.48
C ILE A 137 4.30 -1.34 -0.92
N GLY A 138 5.63 -1.38 -0.86
CA GLY A 138 6.44 -2.54 -1.12
C GLY A 138 6.49 -3.51 0.06
N SER A 139 7.68 -4.00 0.34
CA SER A 139 8.05 -4.84 1.50
C SER A 139 9.56 -5.03 1.51
N ILE A 140 10.16 -5.35 2.65
CA ILE A 140 11.51 -5.92 2.72
C ILE A 140 11.62 -7.17 1.82
N ALA A 141 10.53 -7.91 1.63
CA ALA A 141 10.43 -9.03 0.70
C ALA A 141 10.63 -8.64 -0.78
N GLY A 142 10.59 -7.36 -1.12
CA GLY A 142 10.95 -6.82 -2.44
C GLY A 142 12.44 -6.46 -2.57
N LYS A 143 13.20 -6.56 -1.49
CA LYS A 143 14.66 -6.33 -1.43
C LYS A 143 15.43 -7.60 -1.15
N GLU A 144 14.83 -8.51 -0.41
CA GLU A 144 15.43 -9.77 0.03
C GLU A 144 14.45 -10.92 -0.15
N VAL A 145 14.98 -12.12 -0.42
CA VAL A 145 14.19 -13.35 -0.53
C VAL A 145 14.36 -14.17 0.74
N TYR A 146 13.30 -14.81 1.20
CA TYR A 146 13.33 -15.71 2.34
C TYR A 146 12.70 -17.08 2.02
N PRO A 147 13.10 -18.15 2.72
CA PRO A 147 12.57 -19.49 2.48
C PRO A 147 11.03 -19.54 2.52
N ASN A 148 10.45 -20.27 1.59
CA ASN A 148 8.99 -20.44 1.42
C ASN A 148 8.21 -19.18 1.04
N GLY A 149 8.86 -18.01 0.96
CA GLY A 149 8.23 -16.74 0.55
C GLY A 149 8.34 -16.46 -0.94
N ASN A 150 8.73 -17.43 -1.76
CA ASN A 150 9.14 -17.33 -3.16
C ASN A 150 8.28 -16.38 -4.02
N VAL A 151 7.00 -16.68 -4.24
CA VAL A 151 6.12 -15.87 -5.12
C VAL A 151 5.72 -14.54 -4.48
N TYR A 152 5.54 -14.49 -3.15
CA TYR A 152 5.35 -13.21 -2.47
C TYR A 152 6.56 -12.29 -2.67
N CYS A 153 7.79 -12.80 -2.46
CA CYS A 153 9.02 -12.04 -2.71
C CYS A 153 9.11 -11.60 -4.17
N ALA A 154 8.82 -12.50 -5.13
CA ALA A 154 8.80 -12.15 -6.55
C ALA A 154 7.81 -11.02 -6.85
N SER A 155 6.59 -11.08 -6.29
CA SER A 155 5.59 -10.03 -6.47
C SER A 155 6.05 -8.68 -5.90
N LYS A 156 6.74 -8.69 -4.76
CA LYS A 156 7.24 -7.46 -4.13
C LYS A 156 8.51 -6.92 -4.80
N HIS A 157 9.36 -7.78 -5.39
CA HIS A 157 10.44 -7.35 -6.30
C HIS A 157 9.87 -6.71 -7.56
N ALA A 158 8.77 -7.25 -8.11
CA ALA A 158 8.07 -6.62 -9.24
C ALA A 158 7.54 -5.22 -8.85
N VAL A 159 6.96 -5.04 -7.66
CA VAL A 159 6.51 -3.73 -7.17
C VAL A 159 7.69 -2.75 -7.06
N ASP A 160 8.84 -3.20 -6.59
CA ASP A 160 10.05 -2.37 -6.52
C ASP A 160 10.52 -1.94 -7.92
N ALA A 161 10.63 -2.88 -8.86
CA ALA A 161 11.00 -2.60 -10.24
C ALA A 161 10.00 -1.63 -10.92
N LEU A 162 8.69 -1.85 -10.72
CA LEU A 162 7.64 -0.97 -11.25
C LEU A 162 7.72 0.44 -10.64
N THR A 163 8.01 0.56 -9.35
CA THR A 163 8.19 1.85 -8.67
C THR A 163 9.35 2.63 -9.29
N ASN A 164 10.48 1.95 -9.54
CA ASN A 164 11.64 2.54 -10.19
C ASN A 164 11.34 2.94 -11.64
N GLY A 165 10.66 2.08 -12.41
CA GLY A 165 10.22 2.37 -13.78
C GLY A 165 9.28 3.57 -13.84
N MET A 166 8.23 3.58 -13.01
CA MET A 166 7.30 4.72 -12.91
C MET A 166 8.02 6.03 -12.59
N ARG A 167 9.05 6.00 -11.71
CA ARG A 167 9.82 7.20 -11.37
C ARG A 167 10.57 7.75 -12.58
N MET A 168 11.14 6.89 -13.41
CA MET A 168 11.83 7.28 -14.65
C MET A 168 10.85 7.83 -15.68
N ASP A 169 9.75 7.12 -15.93
CA ASP A 169 8.76 7.50 -16.95
C ASP A 169 8.02 8.80 -16.60
N LEU A 170 7.81 9.07 -15.31
CA LEU A 170 7.02 10.21 -14.84
C LEU A 170 7.88 11.42 -14.43
N ASN A 171 9.20 11.29 -14.42
CA ASN A 171 10.14 12.38 -14.13
C ASN A 171 9.92 13.60 -15.05
N PRO A 172 9.73 13.46 -16.39
CA PRO A 172 9.50 14.61 -17.27
C PRO A 172 8.26 15.44 -16.91
N PHE A 173 7.31 14.86 -16.16
CA PHE A 173 6.07 15.54 -15.73
C PHE A 173 6.15 16.07 -14.29
N GLY A 174 7.30 15.99 -13.64
CA GLY A 174 7.47 16.47 -12.26
C GLY A 174 6.68 15.65 -11.23
N ILE A 175 6.23 14.43 -11.57
CA ILE A 175 5.49 13.55 -10.67
C ILE A 175 6.49 12.79 -9.80
N LYS A 176 6.25 12.82 -8.47
CA LYS A 176 7.07 12.10 -7.50
C LYS A 176 6.60 10.67 -7.37
N VAL A 177 7.53 9.71 -7.37
CA VAL A 177 7.21 8.28 -7.14
C VAL A 177 8.16 7.72 -6.11
N MET A 178 7.59 7.12 -5.04
CA MET A 178 8.38 6.50 -3.98
C MET A 178 7.89 5.08 -3.68
N GLY A 179 8.82 4.25 -3.20
CA GLY A 179 8.55 2.97 -2.56
C GLY A 179 8.74 3.06 -1.05
N ILE A 180 7.81 2.46 -0.29
CA ILE A 180 8.00 2.20 1.14
C ILE A 180 8.05 0.69 1.30
N HIS A 181 9.12 0.17 1.92
CA HIS A 181 9.41 -1.25 2.05
C HIS A 181 9.43 -1.66 3.52
N PRO A 182 8.25 -1.92 4.12
CA PRO A 182 8.18 -2.32 5.52
C PRO A 182 8.76 -3.71 5.76
N GLY A 183 9.33 -3.90 6.96
CA GLY A 183 9.50 -5.21 7.57
C GLY A 183 8.20 -5.74 8.15
N LEU A 184 8.28 -6.33 9.33
CA LEU A 184 7.13 -6.94 10.00
C LEU A 184 6.24 -5.86 10.65
N VAL A 185 5.07 -5.65 10.08
CA VAL A 185 4.03 -4.73 10.58
C VAL A 185 2.86 -5.54 11.14
N GLU A 186 2.49 -5.29 12.38
CA GLU A 186 1.33 -5.96 13.00
C GLU A 186 0.02 -5.42 12.43
N THR A 187 -0.64 -6.24 11.61
CA THR A 187 -1.91 -5.95 10.94
C THR A 187 -2.67 -7.25 10.68
N GLU A 188 -3.83 -7.17 10.03
CA GLU A 188 -4.57 -8.36 9.55
C GLU A 188 -3.79 -9.17 8.48
N PHE A 189 -2.63 -8.70 8.00
CA PHE A 189 -1.85 -9.33 6.94
C PHE A 189 -1.49 -10.79 7.23
N SER A 190 -1.02 -11.08 8.45
CA SER A 190 -0.67 -12.45 8.83
C SER A 190 -1.89 -13.36 8.90
N LEU A 191 -3.05 -12.84 9.32
CA LEU A 191 -4.31 -13.59 9.34
C LEU A 191 -4.75 -13.94 7.90
N VAL A 192 -4.65 -13.01 6.96
CA VAL A 192 -4.94 -13.26 5.53
C VAL A 192 -3.96 -14.27 4.95
N ARG A 193 -2.65 -14.12 5.22
CA ARG A 193 -1.61 -15.03 4.75
C ARG A 193 -1.85 -16.47 5.16
N PHE A 194 -2.28 -16.67 6.39
CA PHE A 194 -2.54 -18.02 6.94
C PHE A 194 -4.01 -18.41 6.87
N LYS A 195 -4.80 -17.79 5.97
CA LYS A 195 -6.19 -18.19 5.66
C LYS A 195 -7.10 -18.26 6.89
N GLY A 196 -6.92 -17.34 7.85
CA GLY A 196 -7.71 -17.25 9.07
C GLY A 196 -7.15 -18.03 10.28
N ASP A 197 -6.02 -18.72 10.14
CA ASP A 197 -5.32 -19.36 11.27
C ASP A 197 -4.74 -18.29 12.20
N SER A 198 -5.53 -17.90 13.20
CA SER A 198 -5.18 -16.88 14.18
C SER A 198 -4.04 -17.30 15.10
N GLN A 199 -3.91 -18.60 15.38
CA GLN A 199 -2.84 -19.12 16.22
C GLN A 199 -1.49 -18.96 15.51
N ARG A 200 -1.40 -19.37 14.25
CA ARG A 200 -0.22 -19.22 13.42
C ARG A 200 0.10 -17.73 13.16
N ALA A 201 -0.91 -16.92 12.84
CA ALA A 201 -0.75 -15.48 12.64
C ALA A 201 -0.18 -14.78 13.88
N GLY A 202 -0.67 -15.10 15.09
CA GLY A 202 -0.21 -14.54 16.36
C GLY A 202 1.22 -14.94 16.73
N THR A 203 1.77 -16.03 16.18
CA THR A 203 3.16 -16.42 16.46
C THR A 203 4.19 -15.55 15.75
N VAL A 204 3.79 -14.87 14.67
CA VAL A 204 4.69 -14.05 13.85
C VAL A 204 5.32 -12.93 14.67
N TYR A 205 4.54 -12.30 15.54
CA TYR A 205 4.93 -11.10 16.29
C TYR A 205 5.37 -11.40 17.74
N LYS A 206 5.46 -12.66 18.14
CA LYS A 206 5.86 -13.01 19.51
C LYS A 206 7.33 -12.75 19.77
N GLY A 207 7.62 -12.08 20.90
CA GLY A 207 8.96 -11.91 21.46
C GLY A 207 9.72 -10.68 20.92
N TYR A 208 9.06 -9.72 20.30
CA TYR A 208 9.61 -8.42 19.93
C TYR A 208 8.47 -7.42 19.64
N ALA A 209 8.80 -6.12 19.58
CA ALA A 209 7.87 -5.08 19.15
C ALA A 209 7.89 -4.98 17.61
N PRO A 210 6.81 -5.35 16.88
CA PRO A 210 6.70 -5.14 15.44
C PRO A 210 6.46 -3.66 15.13
N LEU A 211 6.58 -3.28 13.86
CA LEU A 211 6.03 -2.01 13.40
C LEU A 211 4.50 -2.03 13.51
N LEU A 212 3.94 -0.85 13.74
CA LEU A 212 2.52 -0.59 13.64
C LEU A 212 2.18 0.04 12.28
N ALA A 213 0.93 -0.05 11.88
CA ALA A 213 0.46 0.58 10.64
C ALA A 213 0.71 2.10 10.62
N GLN A 214 0.67 2.75 11.80
CA GLN A 214 0.95 4.17 11.95
C GLN A 214 2.40 4.53 11.60
N ASP A 215 3.38 3.69 11.93
CA ASP A 215 4.79 3.94 11.59
C ASP A 215 4.98 4.10 10.08
N ILE A 216 4.19 3.38 9.28
CA ILE A 216 4.22 3.49 7.82
C ILE A 216 3.51 4.77 7.36
N ALA A 217 2.39 5.11 7.98
CA ALA A 217 1.65 6.34 7.67
C ALA A 217 2.45 7.60 8.01
N ASP A 218 3.28 7.56 9.05
CA ASP A 218 4.19 8.66 9.43
C ASP A 218 5.28 8.90 8.35
N ILE A 219 5.75 7.83 7.69
CA ILE A 219 6.65 7.96 6.52
C ILE A 219 5.92 8.61 5.34
N VAL A 220 4.65 8.27 5.11
CA VAL A 220 3.82 8.92 4.07
C VAL A 220 3.69 10.41 4.37
N GLU A 221 3.34 10.79 5.59
CA GLU A 221 3.25 12.19 6.02
C GLU A 221 4.59 12.91 5.85
N PHE A 222 5.67 12.31 6.33
CA PHE A 222 7.01 12.89 6.18
C PHE A 222 7.36 13.14 4.71
N ALA A 223 7.07 12.20 3.81
CA ALA A 223 7.36 12.31 2.39
C ALA A 223 6.57 13.46 1.73
N LEU A 224 5.29 13.57 2.06
CA LEU A 224 4.40 14.60 1.49
C LEU A 224 4.73 16.01 1.97
N ASN A 225 5.33 16.14 3.16
CA ASN A 225 5.78 17.42 3.74
C ASN A 225 7.17 17.87 3.24
N ARG A 226 7.81 17.13 2.31
CA ARG A 226 9.11 17.57 1.76
C ARG A 226 8.93 18.68 0.74
N PRO A 227 9.93 19.58 0.61
CA PRO A 227 9.91 20.63 -0.41
C PRO A 227 9.65 20.08 -1.82
N PRO A 228 9.13 20.89 -2.76
CA PRO A 228 8.75 20.42 -4.09
C PRO A 228 9.89 19.71 -4.86
N HIS A 229 11.13 20.15 -4.69
CA HIS A 229 12.31 19.57 -5.37
C HIS A 229 12.85 18.28 -4.72
N VAL A 230 12.28 17.86 -3.58
CA VAL A 230 12.72 16.67 -2.85
C VAL A 230 11.76 15.50 -3.12
N VAL A 231 12.31 14.35 -3.48
CA VAL A 231 11.60 13.07 -3.52
C VAL A 231 12.33 12.05 -2.65
N LEU A 232 11.60 11.38 -1.78
CA LEU A 232 12.08 10.17 -1.13
C LEU A 232 11.81 9.02 -2.11
N ALA A 233 12.88 8.51 -2.71
CA ALA A 233 12.74 7.53 -3.79
C ALA A 233 12.39 6.14 -3.27
N ASP A 234 13.04 5.77 -2.14
CA ASP A 234 12.99 4.42 -1.59
C ASP A 234 13.25 4.47 -0.08
N VAL A 235 12.38 3.84 0.69
CA VAL A 235 12.49 3.81 2.16
C VAL A 235 12.25 2.39 2.65
N VAL A 236 13.28 1.79 3.26
CA VAL A 236 13.15 0.55 4.04
C VAL A 236 12.96 0.92 5.49
N ILE A 237 11.91 0.39 6.13
CA ILE A 237 11.61 0.60 7.55
C ILE A 237 11.41 -0.74 8.24
N LEU A 238 12.14 -0.96 9.31
CA LEU A 238 12.19 -2.23 10.04
C LEU A 238 11.92 -2.01 11.52
N PRO A 239 11.30 -2.97 12.22
CA PRO A 239 11.34 -2.99 13.67
C PRO A 239 12.81 -3.05 14.14
N THR A 240 13.13 -2.47 15.27
CA THR A 240 14.50 -2.53 15.84
C THR A 240 15.01 -3.97 15.99
N ALA A 241 14.11 -4.90 16.22
CA ALA A 241 14.45 -6.33 16.37
C ALA A 241 14.72 -7.03 15.02
N GLN A 242 14.39 -6.44 13.89
CA GLN A 242 14.53 -7.04 12.57
C GLN A 242 15.72 -6.43 11.82
N ALA A 243 16.73 -7.23 11.51
CA ALA A 243 17.91 -6.78 10.76
C ALA A 243 17.81 -7.11 9.24
N SER A 244 17.05 -8.14 8.87
CA SER A 244 16.81 -8.55 7.48
C SER A 244 15.47 -9.29 7.37
N ALA A 245 15.10 -9.76 6.18
CA ALA A 245 13.88 -10.55 5.99
C ALA A 245 13.88 -11.85 6.83
N THR A 246 15.05 -12.34 7.25
CA THR A 246 15.20 -13.62 7.96
C THR A 246 15.82 -13.48 9.36
N VAL A 247 16.46 -12.37 9.67
CA VAL A 247 17.17 -12.18 10.94
C VAL A 247 16.34 -11.31 11.88
N ILE A 248 15.76 -11.96 12.90
CA ILE A 248 14.93 -11.29 13.92
C ILE A 248 15.46 -11.65 15.29
N ASN A 249 15.80 -10.64 16.09
CA ASN A 249 16.20 -10.81 17.47
C ASN A 249 14.98 -10.80 18.40
N LYS A 250 14.46 -11.97 18.73
CA LYS A 250 13.28 -12.13 19.59
C LYS A 250 13.52 -11.88 21.08
N LYS A 251 14.73 -11.45 21.47
CA LYS A 251 15.07 -11.09 22.86
C LYS A 251 14.92 -9.58 23.13
N LEU A 252 14.69 -8.78 22.10
CA LEU A 252 14.42 -7.34 22.23
C LEU A 252 12.91 -7.13 22.47
N THR A 253 12.46 -7.49 23.65
CA THR A 253 11.17 -7.02 24.19
C THR A 253 11.32 -5.61 24.71
N PRO A 254 10.34 -4.71 24.52
CA PRO A 254 10.35 -3.37 25.12
C PRO A 254 10.37 -3.46 26.65
#